data_df3dbeaf6f80de8a122fda7ae547eae5
#
_entry.id   df3dbeaf6f80de8a122fda7ae547eae5
#
_cell.length_a   1.000
_cell.length_b   1.000
_cell.length_c   1.000
_cell.angle_alpha   90.00
_cell.angle_beta   90.00
_cell.angle_gamma   90.00
#
_symmetry.space_group_name_H-M   'P 1'
#
loop_
_entity.id
_entity.type
_entity.pdbx_description
1 polymer ?
#
loop_
_entity_poly.entity_id
_entity_poly.type
_entity_poly.pdbx_seq_one_letter_code
_entity_poly.pdbx_strand_id
1 'polypeptide(L)'
;GRVLDQLRKMKAFGNTLVLFLSDNGCSAEIMVRNDGHDPKAAPGSAATHLCLGPGWSTTCNTPFRRHKTWVHEGGCATPLIAHWPRGIRARGELRHTAGHVIDIVPTILELAGAKRLPVEAPAAPGKSLLAALGKDVTIQRDLLWWLHDGHRAIRKGDWKLVVAKGEQP
;
A
#
# COMPACT_ATOMS: atom_id res chain seq x y z
N GLY A 1 9.73 -1.64 -15.34
CA GLY A 1 10.81 -2.35 -15.94
C GLY A 1 10.43 -3.75 -16.46
N ARG A 2 11.21 -4.77 -16.14
CA ARG A 2 11.18 -6.12 -16.74
C ARG A 2 9.78 -6.78 -16.80
N VAL A 3 8.96 -6.66 -15.76
CA VAL A 3 7.59 -7.21 -15.75
C VAL A 3 6.71 -6.53 -16.81
N LEU A 4 6.72 -5.20 -16.87
CA LEU A 4 5.94 -4.45 -17.84
C LEU A 4 6.41 -4.71 -19.28
N ASP A 5 7.71 -4.90 -19.48
CA ASP A 5 8.27 -5.25 -20.79
C ASP A 5 7.85 -6.65 -21.25
N GLN A 6 7.74 -7.59 -20.30
CA GLN A 6 7.21 -8.92 -20.60
C GLN A 6 5.73 -8.84 -21.01
N LEU A 7 4.91 -8.07 -20.31
CA LEU A 7 3.50 -7.85 -20.68
C LEU A 7 3.37 -7.24 -22.09
N ARG A 8 4.26 -6.30 -22.46
CA ARG A 8 4.29 -5.72 -23.82
C ARG A 8 4.64 -6.77 -24.88
N LYS A 9 5.68 -7.59 -24.64
CA LYS A 9 6.08 -8.68 -25.53
C LYS A 9 4.94 -9.68 -25.74
N MET A 10 4.18 -9.98 -24.69
CA MET A 10 3.00 -10.85 -24.75
C MET A 10 1.77 -10.17 -25.36
N LYS A 11 1.83 -8.91 -25.74
CA LYS A 11 0.69 -8.08 -26.22
C LYS A 11 -0.47 -8.01 -25.19
N ALA A 12 -0.20 -8.29 -23.93
CA ALA A 12 -1.19 -8.31 -22.85
C ALA A 12 -1.27 -6.98 -22.08
N PHE A 13 -0.26 -6.11 -22.20
CA PHE A 13 -0.13 -4.88 -21.42
C PHE A 13 -1.38 -3.99 -21.45
N GLY A 14 -2.01 -3.86 -22.62
CA GLY A 14 -3.21 -3.01 -22.77
C GLY A 14 -4.41 -3.51 -21.98
N ASN A 15 -4.52 -4.81 -21.73
CA ASN A 15 -5.63 -5.42 -21.01
C ASN A 15 -5.20 -6.08 -19.69
N THR A 16 -4.19 -5.53 -19.05
CA THR A 16 -3.73 -5.96 -17.72
C THR A 16 -3.89 -4.81 -16.74
N LEU A 17 -4.61 -5.04 -15.64
CA LEU A 17 -4.59 -4.13 -14.49
C LEU A 17 -3.28 -4.34 -13.74
N VAL A 18 -2.48 -3.31 -13.64
CA VAL A 18 -1.26 -3.25 -12.84
C VAL A 18 -1.55 -2.39 -11.62
N LEU A 19 -1.42 -2.96 -10.45
CA LEU A 19 -1.46 -2.23 -9.17
C LEU A 19 -0.04 -2.19 -8.61
N PHE A 20 0.40 -1.01 -8.21
CA PHE A 20 1.69 -0.82 -7.56
C PHE A 20 1.48 -0.01 -6.29
N LEU A 21 1.91 -0.57 -5.16
CA LEU A 21 1.82 0.05 -3.84
C LEU A 21 2.96 -0.45 -2.96
N SER A 22 3.21 0.25 -1.86
CA SER A 22 3.97 -0.26 -0.73
C SER A 22 3.01 -0.79 0.33
N ASP A 23 3.41 -1.81 1.06
CA ASP A 23 2.60 -2.44 2.11
C ASP A 23 2.58 -1.62 3.41
N ASN A 24 3.58 -0.75 3.59
CA ASN A 24 3.71 0.17 4.73
C ASN A 24 4.51 1.41 4.32
N GLY A 25 4.57 2.37 5.20
CA GLY A 25 5.48 3.52 5.07
C GLY A 25 6.95 3.13 5.20
N CYS A 26 7.85 4.06 4.91
CA CYS A 26 9.29 3.82 4.97
C CYS A 26 9.74 3.38 6.36
N SER A 27 10.71 2.46 6.41
CA SER A 27 11.28 1.93 7.64
C SER A 27 12.33 2.87 8.23
N ALA A 28 12.26 3.08 9.54
CA ALA A 28 13.28 3.81 10.30
C ALA A 28 14.38 2.90 10.89
N GLU A 29 14.36 1.61 10.54
CA GLU A 29 15.34 0.65 11.05
C GLU A 29 16.76 1.10 10.74
N ILE A 30 17.65 0.87 11.72
CA ILE A 30 19.09 1.10 11.61
C ILE A 30 19.74 -0.28 11.76
N MET A 31 19.63 -1.08 10.74
CA MET A 31 20.15 -2.44 10.75
C MET A 31 21.06 -2.65 9.57
N VAL A 32 22.26 -3.12 9.85
CA VAL A 32 23.18 -3.64 8.85
C VAL A 32 23.16 -5.16 8.98
N ARG A 33 22.68 -5.84 7.95
CA ARG A 33 22.67 -7.30 7.94
C ARG A 33 24.07 -7.84 7.72
N ASN A 34 24.42 -8.90 8.43
CA ASN A 34 25.74 -9.53 8.32
C ASN A 34 25.79 -10.62 7.23
N ASP A 35 24.64 -11.00 6.68
CA ASP A 35 24.51 -12.04 5.66
C ASP A 35 24.93 -11.52 4.27
N GLY A 36 26.22 -11.45 4.01
CA GLY A 36 26.77 -10.97 2.74
C GLY A 36 26.87 -9.45 2.59
N HIS A 37 26.67 -8.68 3.67
CA HIS A 37 26.93 -7.25 3.66
C HIS A 37 28.42 -6.93 3.59
N ASP A 38 28.83 -6.21 2.55
CA ASP A 38 30.18 -5.63 2.43
C ASP A 38 30.13 -4.13 2.75
N PRO A 39 30.70 -3.66 3.88
CA PRO A 39 30.70 -2.27 4.26
C PRO A 39 31.55 -1.38 3.32
N LYS A 40 32.39 -1.96 2.47
CA LYS A 40 33.22 -1.23 1.49
C LYS A 40 32.56 -1.12 0.11
N ALA A 41 31.50 -1.89 -0.13
CA ALA A 41 30.79 -1.83 -1.40
C ALA A 41 29.96 -0.54 -1.51
N ALA A 42 29.75 -0.08 -2.74
CA ALA A 42 28.94 1.11 -3.00
C ALA A 42 27.51 0.91 -2.43
N PRO A 43 26.96 1.90 -1.70
CA PRO A 43 25.59 1.86 -1.20
C PRO A 43 24.59 1.53 -2.31
N GLY A 44 23.67 0.60 -2.04
CA GLY A 44 22.66 0.16 -3.01
C GLY A 44 23.14 -0.88 -4.03
N SER A 45 24.42 -1.31 -3.99
CA SER A 45 24.90 -2.45 -4.77
C SER A 45 24.36 -3.77 -4.21
N ALA A 46 24.47 -4.85 -4.99
CA ALA A 46 24.04 -6.18 -4.57
C ALA A 46 24.79 -6.73 -3.33
N ALA A 47 25.95 -6.16 -3.01
CA ALA A 47 26.75 -6.54 -1.86
C ALA A 47 26.42 -5.71 -0.59
N THR A 48 25.42 -4.82 -0.63
CA THR A 48 25.04 -3.99 0.53
C THR A 48 23.61 -4.27 0.98
N HIS A 49 23.42 -4.41 2.30
CA HIS A 49 22.11 -4.58 2.94
C HIS A 49 21.89 -3.44 3.95
N LEU A 50 21.68 -2.25 3.42
CA LEU A 50 21.49 -1.03 4.23
C LEU A 50 20.02 -0.77 4.52
N CYS A 51 19.75 -0.25 5.72
CA CYS A 51 18.46 0.31 6.09
C CYS A 51 18.46 1.83 5.88
N LEU A 52 17.28 2.43 5.70
CA LEU A 52 17.16 3.87 5.49
C LEU A 52 17.54 4.69 6.74
N GLY A 53 17.22 4.16 7.91
CA GLY A 53 17.32 4.89 9.16
C GLY A 53 16.26 5.99 9.32
N PRO A 54 16.19 6.64 10.50
CA PRO A 54 15.10 7.55 10.84
C PRO A 54 15.10 8.83 10.00
N GLY A 55 16.25 9.36 9.64
CA GLY A 55 16.34 10.59 8.83
C GLY A 55 15.75 10.43 7.43
N TRP A 56 16.21 9.43 6.71
CA TRP A 56 15.71 9.16 5.36
C TRP A 56 14.27 8.69 5.36
N SER A 57 13.84 7.86 6.33
CA SER A 57 12.45 7.44 6.40
C SER A 57 11.52 8.60 6.72
N THR A 58 11.94 9.58 7.53
CA THR A 58 11.18 10.81 7.75
C THR A 58 11.02 11.59 6.45
N THR A 59 12.11 11.75 5.68
CA THR A 59 12.07 12.42 4.37
C THR A 59 11.11 11.73 3.41
N CYS A 60 11.17 10.40 3.31
CA CYS A 60 10.31 9.62 2.42
C CYS A 60 8.83 9.65 2.83
N ASN A 61 8.53 9.77 4.13
CA ASN A 61 7.16 9.78 4.65
C ASN A 61 6.56 11.17 4.76
N THR A 62 7.33 12.24 4.56
CA THR A 62 6.85 13.62 4.65
C THR A 62 5.62 13.84 3.74
N PRO A 63 4.56 14.50 4.22
CA PRO A 63 4.43 15.24 5.49
C PRO A 63 3.92 14.39 6.67
N PHE A 64 3.81 13.08 6.52
CA PHE A 64 3.20 12.20 7.51
C PHE A 64 4.15 11.90 8.68
N ARG A 65 3.56 11.76 9.87
CA ARG A 65 4.29 11.44 11.10
C ARG A 65 4.60 9.94 11.17
N ARG A 66 5.77 9.62 11.76
CA ARG A 66 6.21 8.27 12.08
C ARG A 66 6.58 7.44 10.84
N HIS A 67 6.78 6.16 11.04
CA HIS A 67 7.42 5.22 10.12
C HIS A 67 6.69 3.88 10.14
N LYS A 68 7.14 2.92 9.33
CA LYS A 68 6.81 1.50 9.46
C LYS A 68 6.77 1.09 10.94
N THR A 69 5.92 0.19 11.33
CA THR A 69 5.57 -0.26 12.69
C THR A 69 4.47 0.59 13.33
N TRP A 70 4.47 1.91 13.12
CA TRP A 70 3.48 2.81 13.67
C TRP A 70 2.20 2.84 12.84
N VAL A 71 1.04 2.96 13.50
CA VAL A 71 -0.26 3.11 12.82
C VAL A 71 -0.64 4.56 12.51
N HIS A 72 0.31 5.49 12.71
CA HIS A 72 0.25 6.85 12.17
C HIS A 72 0.36 6.83 10.65
N GLU A 73 -0.03 7.92 9.99
CA GLU A 73 -0.04 7.97 8.53
C GLU A 73 1.32 7.64 7.89
N GLY A 74 2.44 8.10 8.47
CA GLY A 74 3.78 7.75 7.96
C GLY A 74 4.14 6.27 8.05
N GLY A 75 3.40 5.49 8.84
CA GLY A 75 3.58 4.05 8.92
C GLY A 75 2.64 3.24 8.03
N CYS A 76 1.46 3.77 7.68
CA CYS A 76 0.42 3.00 6.99
C CYS A 76 -0.17 3.67 5.75
N ALA A 77 -0.04 4.98 5.55
CA ALA A 77 -0.55 5.65 4.36
C ALA A 77 0.51 5.64 3.25
N THR A 78 0.25 4.88 2.20
CA THR A 78 1.11 4.79 1.02
C THR A 78 0.29 5.01 -0.24
N PRO A 79 0.87 5.59 -1.30
CA PRO A 79 0.16 5.74 -2.55
C PRO A 79 -0.08 4.38 -3.23
N LEU A 80 -1.25 4.25 -3.87
CA LEU A 80 -1.57 3.17 -4.78
C LEU A 80 -1.58 3.71 -6.21
N ILE A 81 -0.81 3.10 -7.10
CA ILE A 81 -0.85 3.40 -8.54
C ILE A 81 -1.64 2.29 -9.23
N ALA A 82 -2.69 2.66 -9.96
CA ALA A 82 -3.44 1.75 -10.81
C ALA A 82 -3.23 2.11 -12.28
N HIS A 83 -2.81 1.14 -13.08
CA HIS A 83 -2.60 1.31 -14.51
C HIS A 83 -3.27 0.18 -15.29
N TRP A 84 -4.22 0.55 -16.14
CA TRP A 84 -4.95 -0.38 -17.01
C TRP A 84 -5.42 0.34 -18.28
N PRO A 85 -4.66 0.34 -19.36
CA PRO A 85 -4.95 1.14 -20.55
C PRO A 85 -6.33 0.97 -21.16
N ARG A 86 -6.86 -0.26 -21.16
CA ARG A 86 -8.20 -0.54 -21.71
C ARG A 86 -9.33 -0.30 -20.71
N GLY A 87 -9.07 -0.37 -19.41
CA GLY A 87 -10.11 -0.29 -18.38
C GLY A 87 -10.21 1.06 -17.68
N ILE A 88 -9.12 1.84 -17.63
CA ILE A 88 -9.07 3.15 -16.99
C ILE A 88 -8.90 4.22 -18.07
N ARG A 89 -9.89 5.08 -18.26
CA ARG A 89 -9.82 6.18 -19.24
C ARG A 89 -8.98 7.36 -18.74
N ALA A 90 -8.97 7.60 -17.44
CA ALA A 90 -8.18 8.63 -16.79
C ALA A 90 -6.69 8.47 -17.07
N ARG A 91 -5.95 9.57 -17.18
CA ARG A 91 -4.52 9.57 -17.44
C ARG A 91 -3.82 10.54 -16.49
N GLY A 92 -3.02 9.98 -15.56
CA GLY A 92 -2.27 10.78 -14.60
C GLY A 92 -3.12 11.56 -13.61
N GLU A 93 -4.36 11.14 -13.38
CA GLU A 93 -5.26 11.79 -12.44
C GLU A 93 -5.05 11.26 -11.03
N LEU A 94 -5.15 12.15 -10.05
CA LEU A 94 -5.16 11.79 -8.64
C LEU A 94 -6.55 11.34 -8.20
N ARG A 95 -6.58 10.44 -7.22
CA ARG A 95 -7.77 10.01 -6.49
C ARG A 95 -7.52 10.21 -5.00
N HIS A 96 -8.44 10.88 -4.33
CA HIS A 96 -8.38 11.09 -2.88
C HIS A 96 -9.17 10.03 -2.11
N THR A 97 -9.67 9.05 -2.82
CA THR A 97 -10.35 7.89 -2.25
C THR A 97 -9.47 7.16 -1.25
N ALA A 98 -9.89 7.09 -0.01
CA ALA A 98 -9.19 6.30 1.00
C ALA A 98 -9.43 4.80 0.76
N GLY A 99 -8.39 4.09 0.34
CA GLY A 99 -8.35 2.64 0.20
C GLY A 99 -7.62 1.97 1.37
N HIS A 100 -7.66 0.64 1.38
CA HIS A 100 -6.88 -0.19 2.29
C HIS A 100 -6.41 -1.43 1.53
N VAL A 101 -5.31 -2.06 1.95
CA VAL A 101 -4.77 -3.26 1.27
C VAL A 101 -5.80 -4.40 1.18
N ILE A 102 -6.71 -4.49 2.18
CA ILE A 102 -7.79 -5.49 2.16
C ILE A 102 -8.79 -5.29 1.02
N ASP A 103 -8.80 -4.14 0.38
CA ASP A 103 -9.71 -3.79 -0.73
C ASP A 103 -9.27 -4.38 -2.07
N ILE A 104 -8.02 -4.82 -2.16
CA ILE A 104 -7.46 -5.37 -3.41
C ILE A 104 -8.20 -6.63 -3.83
N VAL A 105 -8.41 -7.56 -2.91
CA VAL A 105 -9.09 -8.84 -3.20
C VAL A 105 -10.52 -8.62 -3.72
N PRO A 106 -11.42 -7.89 -3.03
CA PRO A 106 -12.75 -7.64 -3.56
C PRO A 106 -12.75 -6.85 -4.88
N THR A 107 -11.76 -5.99 -5.12
CA THR A 107 -11.61 -5.30 -6.40
C THR A 107 -11.30 -6.29 -7.53
N ILE A 108 -10.39 -7.22 -7.32
CA ILE A 108 -10.05 -8.25 -8.30
C ILE A 108 -11.23 -9.17 -8.56
N LEU A 109 -11.93 -9.59 -7.52
CA LEU A 109 -13.11 -10.46 -7.65
C LEU A 109 -14.22 -9.79 -8.47
N GLU A 110 -14.51 -8.53 -8.21
CA GLU A 110 -15.49 -7.78 -8.97
C GLU A 110 -15.08 -7.63 -10.43
N LEU A 111 -13.83 -7.27 -10.71
CA LEU A 111 -13.29 -7.18 -12.06
C LEU A 111 -13.34 -8.51 -12.83
N ALA A 112 -13.10 -9.62 -12.14
CA ALA A 112 -13.18 -10.96 -12.72
C ALA A 112 -14.61 -11.47 -12.91
N GLY A 113 -15.64 -10.72 -12.47
CA GLY A 113 -17.02 -11.16 -12.46
C GLY A 113 -17.29 -12.31 -11.49
N ALA A 114 -16.41 -12.51 -10.52
CA ALA A 114 -16.57 -13.56 -9.54
C ALA A 114 -17.67 -13.21 -8.54
N LYS A 115 -18.72 -14.02 -8.49
CA LYS A 115 -19.87 -13.75 -7.63
C LYS A 115 -19.64 -14.09 -6.15
N ARG A 116 -18.65 -14.93 -5.85
CA ARG A 116 -18.45 -15.47 -4.51
C ARG A 116 -17.04 -16.04 -4.34
N LEU A 117 -16.46 -15.85 -3.16
CA LEU A 117 -15.35 -16.66 -2.68
C LEU A 117 -15.84 -18.09 -2.39
N PRO A 118 -14.97 -19.12 -2.37
CA PRO A 118 -15.34 -20.44 -1.87
C PRO A 118 -16.03 -20.34 -0.52
N VAL A 119 -16.99 -21.23 -0.26
CA VAL A 119 -17.80 -21.22 0.98
C VAL A 119 -16.94 -21.25 2.24
N GLU A 120 -15.77 -21.88 2.16
CA GLU A 120 -14.81 -22.05 3.25
C GLU A 120 -13.88 -20.83 3.44
N ALA A 121 -13.90 -19.87 2.52
CA ALA A 121 -13.06 -18.68 2.63
C ALA A 121 -13.66 -17.70 3.64
N PRO A 122 -12.84 -17.10 4.52
CA PRO A 122 -13.29 -16.01 5.39
C PRO A 122 -13.94 -14.89 4.58
N ALA A 123 -14.95 -14.24 5.16
CA ALA A 123 -15.55 -13.06 4.54
C ALA A 123 -14.48 -12.00 4.30
N ALA A 124 -14.39 -11.48 3.07
CA ALA A 124 -13.44 -10.41 2.73
C ALA A 124 -13.92 -9.09 3.39
N PRO A 125 -13.18 -8.54 4.37
CA PRO A 125 -13.61 -7.32 5.08
C PRO A 125 -13.46 -6.05 4.23
N GLY A 126 -12.73 -6.13 3.10
CA GLY A 126 -12.48 -5.02 2.19
C GLY A 126 -13.68 -4.63 1.36
N LYS A 127 -13.58 -3.46 0.73
CA LYS A 127 -14.54 -2.91 -0.21
C LYS A 127 -13.86 -2.75 -1.58
N SER A 128 -14.56 -3.06 -2.66
CA SER A 128 -13.99 -2.87 -4.00
C SER A 128 -13.66 -1.41 -4.28
N LEU A 129 -12.49 -1.18 -4.86
CA LEU A 129 -12.03 0.11 -5.35
C LEU A 129 -12.36 0.34 -6.83
N LEU A 130 -13.12 -0.55 -7.47
CA LEU A 130 -13.38 -0.48 -8.91
C LEU A 130 -13.97 0.87 -9.33
N ALA A 131 -14.91 1.41 -8.57
CA ALA A 131 -15.49 2.72 -8.83
C ALA A 131 -14.44 3.85 -8.79
N ALA A 132 -13.45 3.75 -7.90
CA ALA A 132 -12.36 4.72 -7.77
C ALA A 132 -11.37 4.69 -8.95
N LEU A 133 -11.30 3.59 -9.68
CA LEU A 133 -10.46 3.53 -10.89
C LEU A 133 -10.99 4.46 -11.99
N GLY A 134 -12.30 4.68 -12.05
CA GLY A 134 -12.94 5.53 -13.07
C GLY A 134 -12.97 7.02 -12.71
N LYS A 135 -13.22 7.34 -11.44
CA LYS A 135 -13.37 8.71 -10.94
C LYS A 135 -13.10 8.77 -9.45
N ASP A 136 -12.85 9.96 -8.91
CA ASP A 136 -12.72 10.14 -7.47
C ASP A 136 -14.08 9.94 -6.78
N VAL A 137 -14.14 9.01 -5.84
CA VAL A 137 -15.36 8.64 -5.11
C VAL A 137 -15.05 8.31 -3.67
N THR A 138 -16.03 8.46 -2.80
CA THR A 138 -15.91 7.96 -1.43
C THR A 138 -16.35 6.50 -1.37
N ILE A 139 -15.48 5.61 -0.94
CA ILE A 139 -15.84 4.22 -0.66
C ILE A 139 -16.55 4.16 0.69
N GLN A 140 -17.83 3.81 0.67
CA GLN A 140 -18.65 3.74 1.88
C GLN A 140 -18.20 2.59 2.77
N ARG A 141 -17.78 2.94 3.98
CA ARG A 141 -17.41 1.97 5.03
C ARG A 141 -17.65 2.58 6.40
N ASP A 142 -18.00 1.75 7.37
CA ASP A 142 -18.29 2.19 8.73
C ASP A 142 -17.02 2.73 9.39
N LEU A 143 -15.93 1.96 9.27
CA LEU A 143 -14.62 2.33 9.82
C LEU A 143 -13.49 1.50 9.17
N LEU A 144 -12.27 1.98 9.35
CA LEU A 144 -11.04 1.21 9.22
C LEU A 144 -10.34 1.20 10.57
N TRP A 145 -9.66 0.11 10.89
CA TRP A 145 -8.88 0.03 12.11
C TRP A 145 -7.55 -0.68 11.88
N TRP A 146 -6.59 -0.35 12.69
CA TRP A 146 -5.24 -0.92 12.68
C TRP A 146 -4.82 -1.30 14.08
N LEU A 147 -4.17 -2.45 14.20
CA LEU A 147 -3.50 -2.91 15.40
C LEU A 147 -2.17 -3.53 15.00
N HIS A 148 -1.07 -2.95 15.45
CA HIS A 148 0.26 -3.46 15.17
C HIS A 148 1.21 -3.13 16.32
N ASP A 149 1.88 -4.14 16.88
CA ASP A 149 2.86 -4.00 17.98
C ASP A 149 2.35 -3.14 19.17
N GLY A 150 1.05 -3.23 19.48
CA GLY A 150 0.40 -2.46 20.54
C GLY A 150 0.01 -1.03 20.16
N HIS A 151 0.37 -0.54 18.98
CA HIS A 151 -0.16 0.69 18.40
C HIS A 151 -1.56 0.44 17.85
N ARG A 152 -2.48 1.36 18.07
CA ARG A 152 -3.90 1.23 17.68
C ARG A 152 -4.34 2.46 16.92
N ALA A 153 -5.14 2.27 15.89
CA ALA A 153 -5.83 3.37 15.24
C ALA A 153 -7.20 2.96 14.74
N ILE A 154 -8.09 3.93 14.66
CA ILE A 154 -9.41 3.80 14.04
C ILE A 154 -9.66 5.04 13.18
N ARG A 155 -10.18 4.83 11.98
CA ARG A 155 -10.60 5.90 11.07
C ARG A 155 -12.08 5.78 10.78
N LYS A 156 -12.80 6.88 10.90
CA LYS A 156 -14.19 7.04 10.48
C LYS A 156 -14.32 8.32 9.66
N GLY A 157 -14.63 8.18 8.38
CA GLY A 157 -14.62 9.32 7.46
C GLY A 157 -13.25 9.97 7.40
N ASP A 158 -13.19 11.28 7.64
CA ASP A 158 -11.95 12.07 7.60
C ASP A 158 -11.17 12.06 8.92
N TRP A 159 -11.76 11.52 9.99
CA TRP A 159 -11.14 11.49 11.30
C TRP A 159 -10.40 10.20 11.55
N LYS A 160 -9.22 10.30 12.12
CA LYS A 160 -8.41 9.17 12.56
C LYS A 160 -7.90 9.41 13.97
N LEU A 161 -8.31 8.54 14.89
CA LEU A 161 -7.74 8.47 16.24
C LEU A 161 -6.58 7.48 16.23
N VAL A 162 -5.46 7.89 16.79
CA VAL A 162 -4.24 7.07 16.90
C VAL A 162 -3.80 7.04 18.34
N VAL A 163 -3.50 5.86 18.85
CA VAL A 163 -2.98 5.65 20.20
C VAL A 163 -1.69 4.84 20.09
N ALA A 164 -0.58 5.43 20.49
CA ALA A 164 0.69 4.73 20.50
C ALA A 164 0.77 3.70 21.63
N LYS A 165 1.65 2.72 21.50
CA LYS A 165 1.91 1.73 22.55
C LYS A 165 2.30 2.44 23.84
N GLY A 166 1.61 2.14 24.93
CA GLY A 166 1.83 2.74 26.25
C GLY A 166 1.09 4.05 26.48
N GLU A 167 0.43 4.61 25.46
CA GLU A 167 -0.43 5.79 25.64
C GLU A 167 -1.88 5.36 25.98
N GLN A 168 -2.58 6.25 26.69
CA GLN A 168 -4.03 6.16 26.91
C GLN A 168 -4.74 6.95 25.79
N PRO A 169 -5.94 6.52 25.36
CA PRO A 169 -6.71 7.26 24.35
C PRO A 169 -7.17 8.62 24.85
#